data_37cc00594cb23808421e10333f7c3556
#
_entry.id   37cc00594cb23808421e10333f7c3556
#
_cell.length_a   1.000
_cell.length_b   1.000
_cell.length_c   1.000
_cell.angle_alpha   90.00
_cell.angle_beta   90.00
_cell.angle_gamma   90.00
#
_symmetry.space_group_name_H-M   'P 1'
#
loop_
_entity.id
_entity.type
_entity.pdbx_description
1 polymer ?
#
loop_
_entity_poly.entity_id
_entity_poly.type
_entity_poly.pdbx_seq_one_letter_code
_entity_poly.pdbx_strand_id
1 'polypeptide(L)'
;PHSHIKKGKWSVYVNTWGYDFQIKRRFIKKYLRNPLLVHFYKNYFMYNLFIMGAFFLVDPLLLIFGYCMPVVFAFHGYGLLNILGHSNGKPTNSWFANLLTAGEGWHEEHHKKAAHYRIGREKGQWDPTAWFIEYVMGKKV
;
A
#
# COMPACT_ATOMS: atom_id res chain seq x y z
N PRO A 1 12.35 -7.81 1.36
CA PRO A 1 13.37 -6.79 1.55
C PRO A 1 12.78 -5.56 2.24
N HIS A 2 12.73 -5.59 3.55
CA HIS A 2 12.32 -4.46 4.39
C HIS A 2 13.56 -3.77 4.95
N SER A 3 14.48 -3.39 4.05
CA SER A 3 15.79 -2.83 4.41
C SER A 3 15.71 -1.51 5.17
N HIS A 4 14.61 -0.77 5.02
CA HIS A 4 14.36 0.46 5.77
C HIS A 4 14.25 0.24 7.28
N ILE A 5 13.78 -0.93 7.74
CA ILE A 5 13.65 -1.26 9.18
C ILE A 5 15.02 -1.33 9.86
N LYS A 6 16.05 -1.78 9.14
CA LYS A 6 17.44 -1.82 9.64
C LYS A 6 18.01 -0.45 9.96
N LYS A 7 17.46 0.62 9.38
CA LYS A 7 17.89 2.02 9.58
C LYS A 7 17.06 2.76 10.63
N GLY A 8 16.17 2.06 11.35
CA GLY A 8 15.28 2.64 12.34
C GLY A 8 13.82 2.70 11.87
N LYS A 9 12.87 2.65 12.82
CA LYS A 9 11.44 2.56 12.55
C LYS A 9 10.92 3.71 11.67
N TRP A 10 11.40 4.92 11.89
CA TRP A 10 10.94 6.12 11.16
C TRP A 10 11.60 6.30 9.80
N SER A 11 12.57 5.46 9.45
CA SER A 11 13.26 5.53 8.16
C SER A 11 12.33 5.28 6.97
N VAL A 12 11.17 4.67 7.19
CA VAL A 12 10.13 4.51 6.17
C VAL A 12 9.67 5.86 5.60
N TYR A 13 9.54 6.89 6.44
CA TYR A 13 9.16 8.23 6.01
C TYR A 13 10.31 8.99 5.34
N VAL A 14 11.52 8.88 5.88
CA VAL A 14 12.70 9.58 5.36
C VAL A 14 13.14 8.99 4.02
N ASN A 15 13.12 7.66 3.89
CA ASN A 15 13.63 6.98 2.72
C ASN A 15 12.64 6.89 1.55
N THR A 16 11.37 7.22 1.73
CA THR A 16 10.38 7.21 0.66
C THR A 16 10.76 8.16 -0.49
N TRP A 17 11.47 9.23 -0.20
CA TRP A 17 11.88 10.26 -1.17
C TRP A 17 13.27 10.08 -1.75
N GLY A 18 14.13 9.27 -1.16
CA GLY A 18 15.53 9.17 -1.56
C GLY A 18 16.10 7.76 -1.60
N TYR A 19 15.28 6.73 -1.47
CA TYR A 19 15.77 5.36 -1.46
C TYR A 19 15.75 4.76 -2.86
N ASP A 20 16.95 4.59 -3.43
CA ASP A 20 17.10 3.83 -4.67
C ASP A 20 17.01 2.34 -4.38
N PHE A 21 15.82 1.79 -4.61
CA PHE A 21 15.60 0.35 -4.53
C PHE A 21 16.20 -0.32 -5.76
N GLN A 22 17.39 -0.86 -5.63
CA GLN A 22 17.94 -1.74 -6.65
C GLN A 22 17.17 -3.06 -6.71
N ILE A 23 16.00 -3.02 -7.35
CA ILE A 23 15.22 -4.23 -7.59
C ILE A 23 15.91 -5.05 -8.66
N LYS A 24 16.28 -6.30 -8.33
CA LYS A 24 16.90 -7.20 -9.33
C LYS A 24 15.98 -7.34 -10.55
N ARG A 25 16.50 -7.06 -11.73
CA ARG A 25 15.76 -7.11 -13.02
C ARG A 25 14.89 -8.34 -13.21
N ARG A 26 15.30 -9.49 -12.66
CA ARG A 26 14.54 -10.76 -12.75
C ARG A 26 13.11 -10.65 -12.19
N PHE A 27 12.89 -9.84 -11.15
CA PHE A 27 11.56 -9.67 -10.54
C PHE A 27 10.65 -8.72 -11.31
N ILE A 28 11.22 -7.76 -12.02
CA ILE A 28 10.45 -6.75 -12.76
C ILE A 28 10.37 -7.05 -14.26
N LYS A 29 11.10 -8.06 -14.76
CA LYS A 29 11.16 -8.40 -16.20
C LYS A 29 9.78 -8.60 -16.83
N LYS A 30 8.85 -9.23 -16.11
CA LYS A 30 7.46 -9.44 -16.58
C LYS A 30 6.73 -8.11 -16.79
N TYR A 31 6.91 -7.17 -15.86
CA TYR A 31 6.27 -5.85 -15.91
C TYR A 31 6.89 -4.97 -16.99
N LEU A 32 8.21 -5.01 -17.16
CA LEU A 32 8.92 -4.26 -18.21
C LEU A 32 8.55 -4.72 -19.63
N ARG A 33 8.02 -5.92 -19.80
CA ARG A 33 7.53 -6.44 -21.09
C ARG A 33 6.13 -5.95 -21.45
N ASN A 34 5.39 -5.41 -20.48
CA ASN A 34 4.06 -4.87 -20.75
C ASN A 34 4.17 -3.37 -21.10
N PRO A 35 3.91 -2.99 -22.37
CA PRO A 35 4.07 -1.61 -22.81
C PRO A 35 3.13 -0.66 -22.09
N LEU A 36 1.93 -1.12 -21.70
CA LEU A 36 0.96 -0.32 -20.97
C LEU A 36 1.46 0.04 -19.58
N LEU A 37 2.03 -0.93 -18.84
CA LEU A 37 2.60 -0.67 -17.52
C LEU A 37 3.80 0.27 -17.59
N VAL A 38 4.66 0.10 -18.60
CA VAL A 38 5.79 1.00 -18.83
C VAL A 38 5.33 2.41 -19.17
N HIS A 39 4.26 2.53 -19.98
CA HIS A 39 3.67 3.82 -20.31
C HIS A 39 3.15 4.55 -19.08
N PHE A 40 2.34 3.90 -18.23
CA PHE A 40 1.84 4.49 -16.99
C PHE A 40 2.96 4.86 -16.02
N TYR A 41 3.97 4.02 -15.88
CA TYR A 41 5.13 4.32 -15.05
C TYR A 41 5.87 5.58 -15.52
N LYS A 42 6.14 5.71 -16.82
CA LYS A 42 6.84 6.87 -17.38
C LYS A 42 6.04 8.17 -17.25
N ASN A 43 4.73 8.08 -17.35
CA ASN A 43 3.84 9.23 -17.37
C ASN A 43 3.11 9.44 -16.03
N TYR A 44 3.57 8.79 -14.96
CA TYR A 44 2.91 8.80 -13.66
C TYR A 44 2.62 10.23 -13.15
N PHE A 45 3.61 11.12 -13.19
CA PHE A 45 3.43 12.50 -12.75
C PHE A 45 2.43 13.28 -13.62
N MET A 46 2.46 13.08 -14.92
CA MET A 46 1.53 13.74 -15.84
C MET A 46 0.08 13.34 -15.57
N TYR A 47 -0.17 12.07 -15.31
CA TYR A 47 -1.50 11.60 -14.97
C TYR A 47 -1.98 12.16 -13.62
N ASN A 48 -1.11 12.22 -12.61
CA ASN A 48 -1.46 12.84 -11.34
C ASN A 48 -1.75 14.33 -11.50
N LEU A 49 -0.93 15.08 -12.23
CA LEU A 49 -1.18 16.50 -12.50
C LEU A 49 -2.50 16.71 -13.26
N PHE A 50 -2.80 15.85 -14.23
CA PHE A 50 -4.06 15.92 -14.96
C PHE A 50 -5.27 15.68 -14.05
N ILE A 51 -5.23 14.65 -13.20
CA ILE A 51 -6.31 14.35 -12.23
C ILE A 51 -6.46 15.50 -11.23
N MET A 52 -5.36 16.01 -10.69
CA MET A 52 -5.39 17.16 -9.77
C MET A 52 -5.99 18.41 -10.44
N GLY A 53 -5.58 18.69 -11.68
CA GLY A 53 -6.13 19.80 -12.46
C GLY A 53 -7.62 19.63 -12.74
N ALA A 54 -8.05 18.43 -13.13
CA ALA A 54 -9.46 18.14 -13.36
C ALA A 54 -10.30 18.32 -12.08
N PHE A 55 -9.82 17.83 -10.94
CA PHE A 55 -10.52 18.00 -9.67
C PHE A 55 -10.59 19.49 -9.26
N PHE A 56 -9.48 20.22 -9.41
CA PHE A 56 -9.42 21.65 -9.11
C PHE A 56 -10.38 22.47 -9.97
N LEU A 57 -10.49 22.15 -11.27
CA LEU A 57 -11.39 22.86 -12.19
C LEU A 57 -12.87 22.57 -11.92
N VAL A 58 -13.20 21.43 -11.34
CA VAL A 58 -14.58 21.11 -10.93
C VAL A 58 -14.90 21.84 -9.62
N ASP A 59 -14.07 21.65 -8.60
CA ASP A 59 -14.18 22.30 -7.29
C ASP A 59 -12.83 22.18 -6.56
N PRO A 60 -12.23 23.29 -6.08
CA PRO A 60 -11.02 23.26 -5.26
C PRO A 60 -11.13 22.37 -4.01
N LEU A 61 -12.30 22.24 -3.41
CA LEU A 61 -12.54 21.34 -2.27
C LEU A 61 -12.45 19.88 -2.69
N LEU A 62 -12.85 19.56 -3.93
CA LEU A 62 -12.70 18.21 -4.47
C LEU A 62 -11.23 17.82 -4.61
N LEU A 63 -10.35 18.76 -5.01
CA LEU A 63 -8.91 18.51 -4.99
C LEU A 63 -8.41 18.19 -3.58
N ILE A 64 -8.83 18.96 -2.57
CA ILE A 64 -8.38 18.77 -1.19
C ILE A 64 -8.89 17.43 -0.63
N PHE A 65 -10.21 17.23 -0.64
CA PHE A 65 -10.85 16.08 0.00
C PHE A 65 -10.89 14.84 -0.86
N GLY A 66 -10.97 14.97 -2.18
CA GLY A 66 -11.07 13.85 -3.11
C GLY A 66 -9.71 13.31 -3.59
N TYR A 67 -8.65 14.11 -3.50
CA TYR A 67 -7.32 13.70 -3.95
C TYR A 67 -6.25 13.84 -2.84
N CYS A 68 -5.98 15.05 -2.36
CA CYS A 68 -4.86 15.28 -1.44
C CYS A 68 -5.03 14.52 -0.13
N MET A 69 -6.22 14.57 0.48
CA MET A 69 -6.48 13.89 1.74
C MET A 69 -6.36 12.37 1.64
N PRO A 70 -6.99 11.67 0.68
CA PRO A 70 -6.78 10.23 0.47
C PRO A 70 -5.32 9.85 0.25
N VAL A 71 -4.55 10.64 -0.50
CA VAL A 71 -3.11 10.38 -0.73
C VAL A 71 -2.33 10.48 0.57
N VAL A 72 -2.59 11.50 1.40
CA VAL A 72 -1.95 11.67 2.71
C VAL A 72 -2.32 10.52 3.64
N PHE A 73 -3.59 10.13 3.70
CA PHE A 73 -4.02 8.97 4.51
C PHE A 73 -3.37 7.67 4.05
N ALA A 74 -3.32 7.42 2.74
CA ALA A 74 -2.67 6.23 2.19
C ALA A 74 -1.17 6.20 2.51
N PHE A 75 -0.48 7.33 2.39
CA PHE A 75 0.94 7.47 2.72
C PHE A 75 1.21 7.16 4.20
N HIS A 76 0.42 7.75 5.11
CA HIS A 76 0.56 7.49 6.54
C HIS A 76 0.11 6.08 6.93
N GLY A 77 -0.96 5.57 6.35
CA GLY A 77 -1.39 4.19 6.55
C GLY A 77 -0.30 3.18 6.20
N TYR A 78 0.32 3.35 5.03
CA TYR A 78 1.45 2.53 4.60
C TYR A 78 2.67 2.67 5.54
N GLY A 79 3.02 3.90 5.93
CA GLY A 79 4.13 4.17 6.85
C GLY A 79 3.92 3.52 8.21
N LEU A 80 2.75 3.71 8.80
CA LEU A 80 2.40 3.13 10.10
C LEU A 80 2.29 1.61 10.05
N LEU A 81 1.74 1.05 8.98
CA LEU A 81 1.71 -0.39 8.77
C LEU A 81 3.12 -0.99 8.82
N ASN A 82 4.07 -0.37 8.12
CA ASN A 82 5.45 -0.86 8.11
C ASN A 82 6.13 -0.72 9.49
N ILE A 83 5.84 0.34 10.24
CA ILE A 83 6.39 0.55 11.59
C ILE A 83 5.80 -0.44 12.59
N LEU A 84 4.48 -0.58 12.61
CA LEU A 84 3.75 -1.39 13.59
C LEU A 84 3.76 -2.88 13.23
N GLY A 85 3.72 -3.18 11.93
CA GLY A 85 3.75 -4.53 11.39
C GLY A 85 5.12 -5.21 11.46
N HIS A 86 6.18 -4.51 11.87
CA HIS A 86 7.52 -5.07 12.00
C HIS A 86 8.17 -4.71 13.33
N SER A 87 7.67 -5.28 14.42
CA SER A 87 8.29 -5.11 15.75
C SER A 87 9.58 -5.90 15.85
N ASN A 88 10.67 -5.23 16.24
CA ASN A 88 12.00 -5.83 16.38
C ASN A 88 12.49 -6.58 15.12
N GLY A 89 12.11 -6.11 13.94
CA GLY A 89 12.50 -6.70 12.65
C GLY A 89 11.75 -7.98 12.27
N LYS A 90 10.76 -8.38 13.06
CA LYS A 90 9.87 -9.51 12.75
C LYS A 90 8.49 -9.02 12.38
N PRO A 91 7.78 -9.69 11.46
CA PRO A 91 6.40 -9.35 11.17
C PRO A 91 5.53 -9.60 12.41
N THR A 92 4.64 -8.66 12.69
CA THR A 92 3.74 -8.69 13.84
C THR A 92 2.36 -8.21 13.44
N ASN A 93 1.33 -8.75 14.08
CA ASN A 93 -0.04 -8.29 13.89
C ASN A 93 -0.31 -7.05 14.74
N SER A 94 -1.01 -6.06 14.19
CA SER A 94 -1.43 -4.86 14.88
C SER A 94 -2.88 -4.54 14.54
N TRP A 95 -3.75 -4.58 15.55
CA TRP A 95 -5.16 -4.21 15.37
C TRP A 95 -5.33 -2.74 14.98
N PHE A 96 -4.51 -1.86 15.53
CA PHE A 96 -4.53 -0.43 15.19
C PHE A 96 -4.11 -0.19 13.72
N ALA A 97 -3.02 -0.84 13.26
CA ALA A 97 -2.64 -0.79 11.86
C ALA A 97 -3.75 -1.39 10.97
N ASN A 98 -4.40 -2.45 11.42
CA ASN A 98 -5.50 -3.09 10.70
C ASN A 98 -6.68 -2.16 10.48
N LEU A 99 -7.05 -1.37 11.49
CA LEU A 99 -8.11 -0.38 11.38
C LEU A 99 -7.78 0.71 10.35
N LEU A 100 -6.53 1.20 10.35
CA LEU A 100 -6.07 2.27 9.45
C LEU A 100 -5.88 1.79 8.01
N THR A 101 -5.63 0.52 7.79
CA THR A 101 -5.28 -0.05 6.47
C THR A 101 -6.30 -1.06 5.95
N ALA A 102 -7.50 -1.09 6.55
CA ALA A 102 -8.63 -1.89 6.11
C ALA A 102 -8.32 -3.41 5.95
N GLY A 103 -7.52 -3.98 6.85
CA GLY A 103 -7.23 -5.42 6.87
C GLY A 103 -5.74 -5.77 6.82
N GLU A 104 -4.88 -4.87 6.35
CA GLU A 104 -3.44 -5.12 6.17
C GLU A 104 -2.66 -5.27 7.50
N GLY A 105 -3.27 -4.91 8.63
CA GLY A 105 -2.63 -4.97 9.94
C GLY A 105 -2.37 -6.38 10.49
N TRP A 106 -2.95 -7.42 9.87
CA TRP A 106 -2.63 -8.83 10.13
C TRP A 106 -1.34 -9.23 9.40
N HIS A 107 -0.30 -8.46 9.62
CA HIS A 107 0.90 -8.44 8.82
C HIS A 107 1.77 -9.70 8.96
N GLU A 108 1.74 -10.35 10.10
CA GLU A 108 2.36 -11.68 10.30
C GLU A 108 1.70 -12.73 9.42
N GLU A 109 0.36 -12.72 9.33
CA GLU A 109 -0.38 -13.65 8.49
C GLU A 109 -0.15 -13.39 7.00
N HIS A 110 -0.02 -12.11 6.62
CA HIS A 110 0.41 -11.73 5.28
C HIS A 110 1.78 -12.32 4.92
N HIS A 111 2.76 -12.24 5.81
CA HIS A 111 4.09 -12.82 5.58
C HIS A 111 4.09 -14.34 5.47
N LYS A 112 3.20 -15.03 6.18
CA LYS A 112 3.06 -16.51 6.07
C LYS A 112 2.51 -16.94 4.71
N LYS A 113 1.57 -16.16 4.13
CA LYS A 113 0.93 -16.46 2.84
C LYS A 113 0.69 -15.17 2.04
N ALA A 114 1.77 -14.57 1.55
CA ALA A 114 1.74 -13.26 0.90
C ALA A 114 0.86 -13.17 -0.37
N ALA A 115 0.62 -14.29 -1.05
CA ALA A 115 -0.21 -14.33 -2.26
C ALA A 115 -1.71 -14.50 -1.98
N HIS A 116 -2.12 -14.70 -0.74
CA HIS A 116 -3.51 -14.92 -0.39
C HIS A 116 -4.21 -13.60 -0.11
N TYR A 117 -5.38 -13.36 -0.72
CA TYR A 117 -6.12 -12.10 -0.56
C TYR A 117 -6.70 -11.92 0.85
N ARG A 118 -7.10 -13.00 1.53
CA ARG A 118 -7.55 -12.98 2.92
C ARG A 118 -6.34 -12.98 3.83
N ILE A 119 -6.10 -11.87 4.51
CA ILE A 119 -5.00 -11.69 5.45
C ILE A 119 -5.44 -12.09 6.86
N GLY A 120 -6.61 -11.63 7.31
CA GLY A 120 -7.23 -12.06 8.58
C GLY A 120 -7.82 -13.45 8.49
N ARG A 121 -7.12 -14.46 9.02
CA ARG A 121 -7.50 -15.88 8.90
C ARG A 121 -7.90 -16.52 10.21
N GLU A 122 -7.52 -15.92 11.34
CA GLU A 122 -7.85 -16.43 12.65
C GLU A 122 -9.19 -15.88 13.14
N LYS A 123 -9.83 -16.62 14.04
CA LYS A 123 -11.10 -16.17 14.63
C LYS A 123 -10.91 -14.83 15.35
N GLY A 124 -11.75 -13.87 15.02
CA GLY A 124 -11.68 -12.51 15.56
C GLY A 124 -10.78 -11.53 14.78
N GLN A 125 -10.11 -11.99 13.75
CA GLN A 125 -9.35 -11.12 12.84
C GLN A 125 -10.31 -10.50 11.83
N TRP A 126 -10.65 -9.24 12.05
CA TRP A 126 -11.48 -8.46 11.14
C TRP A 126 -10.69 -8.06 9.89
N ASP A 127 -11.18 -8.46 8.71
CA ASP A 127 -10.54 -8.20 7.42
C ASP A 127 -11.59 -7.68 6.41
N PRO A 128 -11.84 -6.36 6.42
CA PRO A 128 -12.84 -5.76 5.54
C PRO A 128 -12.48 -5.85 4.06
N THR A 129 -11.20 -5.87 3.72
CA THR A 129 -10.75 -6.04 2.33
C THR A 129 -11.10 -7.44 1.81
N ALA A 130 -10.86 -8.49 2.59
CA ALA A 130 -11.27 -9.84 2.22
C ALA A 130 -12.80 -9.97 2.13
N TRP A 131 -13.51 -9.35 3.08
CA TRP A 131 -14.98 -9.30 3.03
C TRP A 131 -15.48 -8.63 1.73
N PHE A 132 -14.91 -7.49 1.35
CA PHE A 132 -15.27 -6.81 0.08
C PHE A 132 -15.01 -7.70 -1.13
N ILE A 133 -13.87 -8.38 -1.20
CA ILE A 133 -13.51 -9.28 -2.29
C ILE A 133 -14.52 -10.44 -2.39
N GLU A 134 -14.94 -10.99 -1.27
CA GLU A 134 -15.84 -12.15 -1.23
C GLU A 134 -17.29 -11.79 -1.57
N TYR A 135 -17.83 -10.75 -0.94
CA TYR A 135 -19.24 -10.41 -1.03
C TYR A 135 -19.56 -9.45 -2.17
N VAL A 136 -18.68 -8.52 -2.49
CA VAL A 136 -18.91 -7.52 -3.55
C VAL A 136 -18.35 -7.98 -4.88
N MET A 137 -17.14 -8.55 -4.91
CA MET A 137 -16.52 -9.04 -6.14
C MET A 137 -16.87 -10.50 -6.48
N GLY A 138 -17.61 -11.19 -5.60
CA GLY A 138 -18.09 -12.56 -5.83
C GLY A 138 -17.01 -13.64 -5.86
N LYS A 139 -15.78 -13.37 -5.36
CA LYS A 139 -14.75 -14.39 -5.25
C LYS A 139 -15.06 -15.31 -4.06
N LYS A 140 -15.47 -16.54 -4.36
CA LYS A 140 -15.48 -17.63 -3.38
C LYS A 140 -14.17 -18.40 -3.48
N VAL A 141 -13.55 -18.69 -2.33
CA VAL A 141 -12.42 -19.62 -2.21
C VAL A 141 -12.91 -20.96 -1.75
#